data_46951936e85566740fd7b87ff214b918
#
_entry.id   46951936e85566740fd7b87ff214b918
#
_cell.length_a   1.000
_cell.length_b   1.000
_cell.length_c   1.000
_cell.angle_alpha   90.00
_cell.angle_beta   90.00
_cell.angle_gamma   90.00
#
_symmetry.space_group_name_H-M   'P 1'
#
loop_
_entity.id
_entity.type
_entity.pdbx_description
1 polymer ?
#
loop_
_entity_poly.entity_id
_entity_poly.type
_entity_poly.pdbx_seq_one_letter_code
_entity_poly.pdbx_strand_id
1 'polypeptide(L)'
;MLKLGGFAVSNYYNKVKVALLEKGIRFEEAFCMTSQDETYLKRSPMGKVPYLEIDGRFLCESQVICEYIEDTHPGIPLYPKDALERARVRELITILELNMELVARRLYGQAFFGGTASDETKKQVEKELAKGVRAFKQLAKFSPFAAGEALSYADCAAGVHLPLVSLSTKIVYGRDMLDDCAPVKPYLKMLNERPAFRKMNDERKAATDAMAAAKAKKG
;
A
#
# COMPACT_ATOMS: atom_id res chain seq x y z
N MET A 1 6.38 1.91 -23.58
CA MET A 1 6.58 2.76 -22.36
C MET A 1 5.58 2.38 -21.31
N LEU A 2 6.00 2.29 -20.01
CA LEU A 2 5.10 1.92 -18.93
C LEU A 2 4.19 3.09 -18.54
N LYS A 3 2.87 2.81 -18.35
CA LYS A 3 1.94 3.78 -17.76
C LYS A 3 1.25 3.18 -16.55
N LEU A 4 1.35 3.86 -15.42
CA LEU A 4 0.73 3.44 -14.17
C LEU A 4 -0.62 4.15 -14.00
N GLY A 5 -1.71 3.40 -14.13
CA GLY A 5 -3.07 3.89 -13.97
C GLY A 5 -3.54 3.87 -12.52
N GLY A 6 -4.08 5.01 -12.06
CA GLY A 6 -4.60 5.15 -10.71
C GLY A 6 -4.60 6.58 -10.19
N PHE A 7 -4.60 6.74 -8.88
CA PHE A 7 -4.63 8.06 -8.22
C PHE A 7 -3.85 8.05 -6.89
N ALA A 8 -3.30 9.20 -6.54
CA ALA A 8 -2.33 9.34 -5.46
C ALA A 8 -2.86 9.01 -4.04
N VAL A 9 -4.18 8.95 -3.81
CA VAL A 9 -4.73 8.55 -2.50
C VAL A 9 -4.79 7.02 -2.36
N SER A 10 -4.71 6.26 -3.46
CA SER A 10 -4.74 4.79 -3.40
C SER A 10 -3.41 4.23 -2.90
N ASN A 11 -3.45 3.50 -1.77
CA ASN A 11 -2.28 2.83 -1.21
C ASN A 11 -1.70 1.76 -2.15
N TYR A 12 -2.53 0.98 -2.83
CA TYR A 12 -2.06 -0.02 -3.78
C TYR A 12 -1.41 0.59 -5.04
N TYR A 13 -1.93 1.74 -5.51
CA TYR A 13 -1.26 2.53 -6.54
C TYR A 13 0.12 3.01 -6.06
N ASN A 14 0.16 3.56 -4.85
CA ASN A 14 1.38 4.09 -4.25
C ASN A 14 2.43 3.01 -3.99
N LYS A 15 2.05 1.78 -3.68
CA LYS A 15 2.98 0.65 -3.57
C LYS A 15 3.76 0.44 -4.87
N VAL A 16 3.06 0.38 -6.00
CA VAL A 16 3.70 0.22 -7.32
C VAL A 16 4.52 1.44 -7.68
N LYS A 17 4.00 2.65 -7.42
CA LYS A 17 4.70 3.91 -7.69
C LYS A 17 6.02 4.00 -6.95
N VAL A 18 6.04 3.69 -5.65
CA VAL A 18 7.28 3.68 -4.85
C VAL A 18 8.26 2.66 -5.39
N ALA A 19 7.82 1.46 -5.76
CA ALA A 19 8.67 0.43 -6.33
C ALA A 19 9.32 0.89 -7.65
N LEU A 20 8.56 1.51 -8.56
CA LEU A 20 9.08 2.07 -9.80
C LEU A 20 10.11 3.18 -9.54
N LEU A 21 9.83 4.07 -8.59
CA LEU A 21 10.74 5.16 -8.20
C LEU A 21 12.03 4.63 -7.58
N GLU A 22 11.96 3.67 -6.66
CA GLU A 22 13.14 3.05 -6.01
C GLU A 22 14.01 2.27 -7.00
N LYS A 23 13.40 1.67 -8.03
CA LYS A 23 14.14 1.01 -9.11
C LYS A 23 14.66 1.99 -10.18
N GLY A 24 14.32 3.28 -10.11
CA GLY A 24 14.71 4.27 -11.11
C GLY A 24 14.05 4.05 -12.48
N ILE A 25 12.92 3.39 -12.53
CA ILE A 25 12.20 3.08 -13.77
C ILE A 25 11.37 4.29 -14.20
N ARG A 26 11.50 4.70 -15.46
CA ARG A 26 10.67 5.76 -16.05
C ARG A 26 9.27 5.22 -16.39
N PHE A 27 8.24 5.96 -15.98
CA PHE A 27 6.85 5.65 -16.28
C PHE A 27 6.02 6.92 -16.40
N GLU A 28 4.89 6.84 -17.07
CA GLU A 28 3.86 7.87 -17.08
C GLU A 28 2.79 7.56 -16.04
N GLU A 29 2.27 8.60 -15.38
CA GLU A 29 1.13 8.48 -14.49
C GLU A 29 -0.16 8.77 -15.27
N ALA A 30 -1.06 7.80 -15.34
CA ALA A 30 -2.37 7.93 -15.96
C ALA A 30 -3.44 8.05 -14.87
N PHE A 31 -3.90 9.28 -14.61
CA PHE A 31 -4.95 9.48 -13.61
C PHE A 31 -6.24 8.76 -14.02
N CYS A 32 -6.74 7.91 -13.13
CA CYS A 32 -8.06 7.29 -13.26
C CYS A 32 -8.61 6.91 -11.88
N MET A 33 -9.92 6.95 -11.73
CA MET A 33 -10.63 6.44 -10.57
C MET A 33 -11.07 5.00 -10.79
N THR A 34 -11.46 4.31 -9.72
CA THR A 34 -12.14 3.02 -9.80
C THR A 34 -13.47 3.17 -10.55
N SER A 35 -13.81 2.23 -11.44
CA SER A 35 -15.07 2.26 -12.18
C SER A 35 -15.55 0.85 -12.49
N GLN A 36 -16.87 0.71 -12.63
CA GLN A 36 -17.52 -0.52 -13.11
C GLN A 36 -18.00 -0.38 -14.56
N ASP A 37 -17.60 0.68 -15.26
CA ASP A 37 -17.92 0.86 -16.69
C ASP A 37 -17.25 -0.20 -17.55
N GLU A 38 -17.93 -0.73 -18.52
CA GLU A 38 -17.44 -1.79 -19.40
C GLU A 38 -16.12 -1.43 -20.09
N THR A 39 -15.94 -0.17 -20.47
CA THR A 39 -14.70 0.32 -21.09
C THR A 39 -13.53 0.30 -20.11
N TYR A 40 -13.78 0.57 -18.82
CA TYR A 40 -12.77 0.50 -17.78
C TYR A 40 -12.45 -0.95 -17.40
N LEU A 41 -13.47 -1.82 -17.34
CA LEU A 41 -13.30 -3.24 -16.99
C LEU A 41 -12.42 -3.98 -18.01
N LYS A 42 -12.32 -3.52 -19.26
CA LYS A 42 -11.36 -4.04 -20.24
C LYS A 42 -9.90 -3.79 -19.85
N ARG A 43 -9.63 -2.77 -19.01
CA ARG A 43 -8.29 -2.45 -18.48
C ARG A 43 -8.05 -3.06 -17.11
N SER A 44 -9.07 -3.05 -16.27
CA SER A 44 -9.04 -3.56 -14.90
C SER A 44 -10.29 -4.40 -14.64
N PRO A 45 -10.22 -5.73 -14.75
CA PRO A 45 -11.40 -6.60 -14.64
C PRO A 45 -12.16 -6.49 -13.31
N MET A 46 -11.47 -6.10 -12.23
CA MET A 46 -12.10 -5.83 -10.93
C MET A 46 -12.58 -4.38 -10.77
N GLY A 47 -12.40 -3.53 -11.77
CA GLY A 47 -12.74 -2.12 -11.69
C GLY A 47 -11.91 -1.32 -10.70
N LYS A 48 -10.74 -1.81 -10.30
CA LYS A 48 -9.86 -1.24 -9.27
C LYS A 48 -8.62 -0.58 -9.87
N VAL A 49 -7.85 0.06 -9.03
CA VAL A 49 -6.51 0.59 -9.30
C VAL A 49 -5.51 -0.04 -8.32
N PRO A 50 -4.21 -0.17 -8.71
CA PRO A 50 -3.62 0.23 -10.00
C PRO A 50 -3.84 -0.75 -11.13
N TYR A 51 -3.59 -0.29 -12.35
CA TYR A 51 -3.18 -1.12 -13.47
C TYR A 51 -1.86 -0.61 -14.05
N LEU A 52 -1.09 -1.48 -14.68
CA LEU A 52 0.07 -1.12 -15.49
C LEU A 52 -0.25 -1.36 -16.96
N GLU A 53 -0.13 -0.32 -17.80
CA GLU A 53 -0.23 -0.45 -19.25
C GLU A 53 1.16 -0.64 -19.84
N ILE A 54 1.30 -1.67 -20.68
CA ILE A 54 2.54 -2.09 -21.32
C ILE A 54 2.23 -2.34 -22.79
N ASP A 55 2.60 -1.42 -23.66
CA ASP A 55 2.39 -1.53 -25.11
C ASP A 55 0.96 -1.94 -25.48
N GLY A 56 -0.02 -1.25 -24.88
CA GLY A 56 -1.44 -1.45 -25.10
C GLY A 56 -2.06 -2.66 -24.36
N ARG A 57 -1.27 -3.41 -23.60
CA ARG A 57 -1.76 -4.49 -22.72
C ARG A 57 -1.83 -4.02 -21.29
N PHE A 58 -2.75 -4.57 -20.51
CA PHE A 58 -3.00 -4.17 -19.13
C PHE A 58 -2.70 -5.30 -18.17
N LEU A 59 -2.00 -4.98 -17.08
CA LEU A 59 -1.72 -5.87 -15.96
C LEU A 59 -2.28 -5.25 -14.69
N CYS A 60 -3.02 -6.00 -13.91
CA CYS A 60 -3.62 -5.59 -12.64
C CYS A 60 -2.98 -6.32 -11.47
N GLU A 61 -3.49 -6.04 -10.26
CA GLU A 61 -3.00 -6.52 -8.97
C GLU A 61 -1.59 -5.97 -8.65
N SER A 62 -1.52 -5.13 -7.64
CA SER A 62 -0.29 -4.38 -7.32
C SER A 62 0.91 -5.29 -7.08
N GLN A 63 0.70 -6.46 -6.45
CA GLN A 63 1.79 -7.42 -6.22
C GLN A 63 2.24 -8.09 -7.51
N VAL A 64 1.31 -8.44 -8.39
CA VAL A 64 1.64 -9.02 -9.72
C VAL A 64 2.39 -8.01 -10.58
N ILE A 65 2.00 -6.74 -10.53
CA ILE A 65 2.72 -5.65 -11.20
C ILE A 65 4.15 -5.53 -10.66
N CYS A 66 4.35 -5.60 -9.34
CA CYS A 66 5.68 -5.57 -8.72
C CYS A 66 6.55 -6.76 -9.15
N GLU A 67 5.98 -7.98 -9.21
CA GLU A 67 6.69 -9.17 -9.71
C GLU A 67 7.11 -8.99 -11.18
N TYR A 68 6.20 -8.51 -12.04
CA TYR A 68 6.51 -8.23 -13.44
C TYR A 68 7.63 -7.20 -13.60
N ILE A 69 7.60 -6.12 -12.81
CA ILE A 69 8.64 -5.09 -12.82
C ILE A 69 9.99 -5.69 -12.41
N GLU A 70 10.02 -6.54 -11.40
CA GLU A 70 11.25 -7.20 -10.95
C GLU A 70 11.85 -8.09 -12.03
N ASP A 71 11.02 -8.89 -12.69
CA ASP A 71 11.46 -9.85 -13.70
C ASP A 71 11.92 -9.19 -15.00
N THR A 72 11.32 -8.06 -15.37
CA THR A 72 11.53 -7.44 -16.69
C THR A 72 12.44 -6.21 -16.68
N HIS A 73 12.68 -5.60 -15.52
CA HIS A 73 13.47 -4.38 -15.40
C HIS A 73 14.64 -4.63 -14.43
N PRO A 74 15.75 -5.17 -14.92
CA PRO A 74 16.96 -5.33 -14.13
C PRO A 74 17.47 -3.96 -13.66
N GLY A 75 18.06 -3.89 -12.51
CA GLY A 75 18.54 -2.67 -11.87
C GLY A 75 18.69 -2.90 -10.38
N ILE A 76 18.22 -1.96 -9.55
CA ILE A 76 18.20 -2.15 -8.10
C ILE A 76 17.18 -3.26 -7.77
N PRO A 77 17.62 -4.43 -7.27
CA PRO A 77 16.70 -5.52 -6.93
C PRO A 77 15.90 -5.17 -5.67
N LEU A 78 14.59 -5.43 -5.70
CA LEU A 78 13.73 -5.33 -4.53
C LEU A 78 13.34 -6.71 -3.97
N TYR A 79 13.92 -7.76 -4.51
CA TYR A 79 13.91 -9.10 -3.95
C TYR A 79 15.33 -9.63 -3.74
N PRO A 80 15.57 -10.37 -2.65
CA PRO A 80 16.80 -11.14 -2.48
C PRO A 80 16.98 -12.19 -3.58
N LYS A 81 18.25 -12.53 -3.87
CA LYS A 81 18.56 -13.62 -4.82
C LYS A 81 18.24 -15.00 -4.23
N ASP A 82 18.46 -15.17 -2.94
CA ASP A 82 18.13 -16.42 -2.25
C ASP A 82 16.62 -16.68 -2.27
N ALA A 83 16.23 -17.91 -2.60
CA ALA A 83 14.84 -18.26 -2.79
C ALA A 83 14.03 -18.23 -1.49
N LEU A 84 14.62 -18.61 -0.36
CA LEU A 84 13.94 -18.59 0.94
C LEU A 84 13.77 -17.14 1.42
N GLU A 85 14.80 -16.33 1.35
CA GLU A 85 14.71 -14.90 1.72
C GLU A 85 13.72 -14.16 0.82
N ARG A 86 13.67 -14.48 -0.47
CA ARG A 86 12.63 -13.97 -1.39
C ARG A 86 11.23 -14.39 -0.96
N ALA A 87 11.05 -15.64 -0.56
CA ALA A 87 9.78 -16.14 -0.05
C ALA A 87 9.39 -15.40 1.26
N ARG A 88 10.35 -15.10 2.15
CA ARG A 88 10.11 -14.31 3.36
C ARG A 88 9.63 -12.88 3.08
N VAL A 89 10.17 -12.23 2.05
CA VAL A 89 9.66 -10.92 1.59
C VAL A 89 8.20 -11.04 1.15
N ARG A 90 7.85 -12.07 0.36
CA ARG A 90 6.47 -12.32 -0.08
C ARG A 90 5.54 -12.67 1.08
N GLU A 91 6.01 -13.43 2.06
CA GLU A 91 5.27 -13.74 3.28
C GLU A 91 4.90 -12.47 4.06
N LEU A 92 5.87 -11.56 4.25
CA LEU A 92 5.61 -10.26 4.88
C LEU A 92 4.58 -9.43 4.10
N ILE A 93 4.69 -9.36 2.77
CA ILE A 93 3.72 -8.64 1.92
C ILE A 93 2.32 -9.25 2.08
N THR A 94 2.22 -10.57 2.05
CA THR A 94 0.95 -11.28 2.20
C THR A 94 0.30 -10.97 3.55
N ILE A 95 1.07 -10.95 4.64
CA ILE A 95 0.55 -10.58 5.96
C ILE A 95 0.11 -9.13 6.00
N LEU A 96 0.92 -8.22 5.48
CA LEU A 96 0.59 -6.79 5.41
C LEU A 96 -0.71 -6.54 4.63
N GLU A 97 -0.89 -7.18 3.48
CA GLU A 97 -2.03 -6.92 2.60
C GLU A 97 -3.27 -7.67 3.05
N LEU A 98 -3.20 -8.98 3.27
CA LEU A 98 -4.38 -9.80 3.53
C LEU A 98 -4.81 -9.78 5.01
N ASN A 99 -3.85 -9.70 5.93
CA ASN A 99 -4.12 -9.87 7.36
C ASN A 99 -4.03 -8.56 8.16
N MET A 100 -3.59 -7.47 7.54
CA MET A 100 -3.58 -6.16 8.19
C MET A 100 -4.39 -5.14 7.38
N GLU A 101 -4.00 -4.83 6.14
CA GLU A 101 -4.63 -3.77 5.34
C GLU A 101 -6.07 -4.12 4.95
N LEU A 102 -6.33 -5.29 4.36
CA LEU A 102 -7.70 -5.69 3.98
C LEU A 102 -8.60 -5.89 5.20
N VAL A 103 -8.05 -6.28 6.34
CA VAL A 103 -8.79 -6.34 7.61
C VAL A 103 -9.17 -4.94 8.07
N ALA A 104 -8.19 -4.03 8.17
CA ALA A 104 -8.41 -2.64 8.57
C ALA A 104 -9.30 -1.87 7.58
N ARG A 105 -9.28 -2.23 6.29
CA ARG A 105 -10.10 -1.62 5.24
C ARG A 105 -11.59 -1.68 5.51
N ARG A 106 -12.06 -2.66 6.27
CA ARG A 106 -13.46 -2.75 6.72
C ARG A 106 -13.88 -1.59 7.62
N LEU A 107 -12.91 -0.85 8.19
CA LEU A 107 -13.13 0.36 8.98
C LEU A 107 -13.09 1.65 8.15
N TYR A 108 -12.60 1.60 6.89
CA TYR A 108 -12.35 2.81 6.10
C TYR A 108 -13.63 3.60 5.81
N GLY A 109 -14.77 2.92 5.70
CA GLY A 109 -16.07 3.58 5.57
C GLY A 109 -16.31 4.58 6.71
N GLN A 110 -16.05 4.16 7.96
CA GLN A 110 -16.18 5.02 9.14
C GLN A 110 -15.00 5.99 9.27
N ALA A 111 -13.77 5.50 9.07
CA ALA A 111 -12.57 6.29 9.31
C ALA A 111 -12.41 7.46 8.33
N PHE A 112 -12.80 7.28 7.04
CA PHE A 112 -12.43 8.23 5.99
C PHE A 112 -13.60 8.75 5.16
N PHE A 113 -14.75 8.05 5.18
CA PHE A 113 -15.84 8.36 4.24
C PHE A 113 -17.16 8.75 4.92
N GLY A 114 -17.16 8.98 6.24
CA GLY A 114 -18.32 9.43 7.00
C GLY A 114 -19.42 8.37 7.21
N GLY A 115 -19.11 7.11 6.92
CA GLY A 115 -19.98 5.96 7.20
C GLY A 115 -19.88 5.48 8.65
N THR A 116 -20.50 4.35 8.93
CA THR A 116 -20.46 3.71 10.25
C THR A 116 -20.19 2.21 10.09
N ALA A 117 -19.27 1.67 10.85
CA ALA A 117 -19.06 0.22 10.96
C ALA A 117 -19.88 -0.31 12.15
N SER A 118 -20.52 -1.46 11.99
CA SER A 118 -21.26 -2.11 13.09
C SER A 118 -20.31 -2.53 14.23
N ASP A 119 -20.81 -2.65 15.44
CA ASP A 119 -20.01 -3.10 16.58
C ASP A 119 -19.46 -4.50 16.38
N GLU A 120 -20.21 -5.37 15.69
CA GLU A 120 -19.75 -6.70 15.31
C GLU A 120 -18.55 -6.61 14.37
N THR A 121 -18.62 -5.77 13.32
CA THR A 121 -17.50 -5.53 12.40
C THR A 121 -16.29 -5.02 13.15
N LYS A 122 -16.46 -4.04 14.07
CA LYS A 122 -15.35 -3.50 14.86
C LYS A 122 -14.68 -4.58 15.73
N LYS A 123 -15.46 -5.37 16.46
CA LYS A 123 -14.94 -6.47 17.30
C LYS A 123 -14.18 -7.50 16.46
N GLN A 124 -14.72 -7.88 15.31
CA GLN A 124 -14.09 -8.84 14.42
C GLN A 124 -12.78 -8.30 13.83
N VAL A 125 -12.78 -7.06 13.34
CA VAL A 125 -11.57 -6.39 12.83
C VAL A 125 -10.51 -6.29 13.91
N GLU A 126 -10.85 -5.87 15.11
CA GLU A 126 -9.90 -5.76 16.22
C GLU A 126 -9.22 -7.10 16.51
N LYS A 127 -9.99 -8.18 16.61
CA LYS A 127 -9.48 -9.54 16.85
C LYS A 127 -8.59 -10.05 15.73
N GLU A 128 -8.98 -9.84 14.46
CA GLU A 128 -8.22 -10.30 13.30
C GLU A 128 -6.94 -9.46 13.11
N LEU A 129 -7.06 -8.16 13.24
CA LEU A 129 -5.92 -7.24 13.10
C LEU A 129 -4.86 -7.47 14.19
N ALA A 130 -5.27 -7.75 15.43
CA ALA A 130 -4.33 -8.12 16.49
C ALA A 130 -3.48 -9.34 16.13
N LYS A 131 -4.06 -10.34 15.43
CA LYS A 131 -3.31 -11.49 14.92
C LYS A 131 -2.34 -11.08 13.81
N GLY A 132 -2.78 -10.25 12.87
CA GLY A 132 -1.94 -9.74 11.78
C GLY A 132 -0.75 -8.93 12.30
N VAL A 133 -0.98 -8.02 13.24
CA VAL A 133 0.08 -7.21 13.88
C VAL A 133 1.08 -8.10 14.62
N ARG A 134 0.61 -9.11 15.36
CA ARG A 134 1.50 -10.06 16.04
C ARG A 134 2.35 -10.85 15.05
N ALA A 135 1.76 -11.36 13.95
CA ALA A 135 2.48 -12.10 12.92
C ALA A 135 3.52 -11.19 12.22
N PHE A 136 3.15 -9.99 11.88
CA PHE A 136 4.06 -9.01 11.29
C PHE A 136 5.23 -8.69 12.23
N LYS A 137 4.95 -8.41 13.51
CA LYS A 137 5.96 -8.16 14.55
C LYS A 137 6.95 -9.32 14.70
N GLN A 138 6.46 -10.56 14.56
CA GLN A 138 7.30 -11.77 14.68
C GLN A 138 8.22 -11.94 13.48
N LEU A 139 7.78 -11.58 12.28
CA LEU A 139 8.50 -11.83 11.03
C LEU A 139 9.38 -10.66 10.59
N ALA A 140 8.96 -9.43 10.89
CA ALA A 140 9.70 -8.24 10.49
C ALA A 140 11.00 -8.09 11.29
N LYS A 141 12.11 -7.87 10.58
CA LYS A 141 13.45 -7.74 11.18
C LYS A 141 13.77 -6.30 11.62
N PHE A 142 13.29 -5.30 10.88
CA PHE A 142 13.59 -3.87 11.10
C PHE A 142 15.09 -3.56 11.23
N SER A 143 15.94 -4.14 10.37
CA SER A 143 17.42 -4.02 10.40
C SER A 143 18.02 -3.53 9.06
N PRO A 144 17.86 -2.28 8.64
CA PRO A 144 16.84 -1.31 9.06
C PRO A 144 15.49 -1.49 8.36
N PHE A 145 15.41 -2.37 7.33
CA PHE A 145 14.20 -2.61 6.53
C PHE A 145 13.38 -3.78 7.07
N ALA A 146 12.14 -3.87 6.61
CA ALA A 146 11.18 -4.87 7.11
C ALA A 146 11.69 -6.31 6.98
N ALA A 147 12.37 -6.65 5.88
CA ALA A 147 12.91 -7.99 5.64
C ALA A 147 14.40 -8.14 6.02
N GLY A 148 15.08 -7.09 6.44
CA GLY A 148 16.51 -7.13 6.83
C GLY A 148 17.31 -5.91 6.40
N GLU A 149 18.51 -6.12 5.82
CA GLU A 149 19.47 -5.03 5.54
C GLU A 149 19.17 -4.26 4.26
N ALA A 150 18.46 -4.84 3.31
CA ALA A 150 18.17 -4.22 2.01
C ALA A 150 16.70 -3.86 1.89
N LEU A 151 16.43 -2.72 1.21
CA LEU A 151 15.08 -2.33 0.81
C LEU A 151 14.46 -3.41 -0.07
N SER A 152 13.20 -3.71 0.17
CA SER A 152 12.46 -4.74 -0.57
C SER A 152 11.03 -4.32 -0.90
N TYR A 153 10.32 -5.13 -1.67
CA TYR A 153 8.89 -4.93 -1.90
C TYR A 153 8.06 -4.97 -0.61
N ALA A 154 8.55 -5.63 0.45
CA ALA A 154 7.89 -5.58 1.76
C ALA A 154 7.88 -4.15 2.34
N ASP A 155 8.94 -3.38 2.09
CA ASP A 155 9.02 -1.98 2.52
C ASP A 155 8.11 -1.08 1.69
N CYS A 156 8.01 -1.35 0.38
CA CYS A 156 7.05 -0.65 -0.50
C CYS A 156 5.61 -0.87 -0.01
N ALA A 157 5.26 -2.09 0.38
CA ALA A 157 3.95 -2.42 0.95
C ALA A 157 3.77 -1.79 2.35
N ALA A 158 4.73 -1.98 3.25
CA ALA A 158 4.66 -1.46 4.62
C ALA A 158 4.52 0.07 4.67
N GLY A 159 5.31 0.79 3.87
CA GLY A 159 5.30 2.26 3.84
C GLY A 159 3.97 2.87 3.41
N VAL A 160 3.16 2.15 2.65
CA VAL A 160 1.85 2.64 2.18
C VAL A 160 0.67 2.08 2.98
N HIS A 161 0.78 0.89 3.54
CA HIS A 161 -0.32 0.21 4.24
C HIS A 161 -0.34 0.50 5.74
N LEU A 162 0.81 0.44 6.42
CA LEU A 162 0.88 0.65 7.87
C LEU A 162 0.35 2.03 8.33
N PRO A 163 0.63 3.15 7.62
CA PRO A 163 0.05 4.44 7.99
C PRO A 163 -1.48 4.45 7.97
N LEU A 164 -2.12 3.73 7.03
CA LEU A 164 -3.58 3.67 6.95
C LEU A 164 -4.18 2.75 8.02
N VAL A 165 -3.50 1.64 8.34
CA VAL A 165 -3.87 0.77 9.47
C VAL A 165 -3.81 1.57 10.77
N SER A 166 -2.71 2.29 11.02
CA SER A 166 -2.55 3.17 12.19
C SER A 166 -3.67 4.21 12.27
N LEU A 167 -3.88 4.98 11.20
CA LEU A 167 -4.83 6.07 11.18
C LEU A 167 -6.28 5.58 11.36
N SER A 168 -6.68 4.53 10.64
CA SER A 168 -8.03 3.98 10.73
C SER A 168 -8.35 3.44 12.12
N THR A 169 -7.39 2.77 12.77
CA THR A 169 -7.58 2.26 14.12
C THR A 169 -7.62 3.35 15.17
N LYS A 170 -6.81 4.39 15.06
CA LYS A 170 -6.89 5.58 15.92
C LYS A 170 -8.25 6.26 15.84
N ILE A 171 -8.78 6.44 14.63
CA ILE A 171 -10.08 7.10 14.44
C ILE A 171 -11.22 6.26 15.00
N VAL A 172 -11.22 4.94 14.75
CA VAL A 172 -12.36 4.08 15.08
C VAL A 172 -12.31 3.57 16.53
N TYR A 173 -11.11 3.24 17.05
CA TYR A 173 -10.95 2.68 18.39
C TYR A 173 -10.37 3.66 19.42
N GLY A 174 -9.96 4.87 19.00
CA GLY A 174 -9.26 5.81 19.89
C GLY A 174 -7.83 5.39 20.24
N ARG A 175 -7.30 4.31 19.63
CA ARG A 175 -5.94 3.79 19.86
C ARG A 175 -5.31 3.27 18.57
N ASP A 176 -4.00 3.35 18.49
CA ASP A 176 -3.22 2.80 17.39
C ASP A 176 -2.93 1.32 17.64
N MET A 177 -3.48 0.42 16.85
CA MET A 177 -3.19 -1.00 17.01
C MET A 177 -1.76 -1.40 16.63
N LEU A 178 -0.99 -0.49 15.99
CA LEU A 178 0.43 -0.71 15.72
C LEU A 178 1.33 -0.33 16.91
N ASP A 179 0.82 0.27 17.98
CA ASP A 179 1.61 0.59 19.18
C ASP A 179 2.21 -0.66 19.84
N ASP A 180 1.59 -1.83 19.68
CA ASP A 180 2.13 -3.12 20.10
C ASP A 180 3.39 -3.56 19.32
N CYS A 181 3.72 -2.87 18.23
CA CYS A 181 4.92 -3.09 17.42
C CYS A 181 5.81 -1.84 17.44
N ALA A 182 6.50 -1.61 18.53
CA ALA A 182 7.29 -0.40 18.79
C ALA A 182 8.25 0.03 17.64
N PRO A 183 8.91 -0.90 16.90
CA PRO A 183 9.79 -0.51 15.79
C PRO A 183 9.09 0.16 14.61
N VAL A 184 7.77 0.01 14.45
CA VAL A 184 7.04 0.51 13.26
C VAL A 184 7.15 2.02 13.10
N LYS A 185 7.01 2.80 14.19
CA LYS A 185 7.04 4.27 14.08
C LYS A 185 8.40 4.81 13.61
N PRO A 186 9.55 4.45 14.23
CA PRO A 186 10.86 4.89 13.73
C PRO A 186 11.17 4.34 12.34
N TYR A 187 10.75 3.12 12.03
CA TYR A 187 10.89 2.53 10.70
C TYR A 187 10.14 3.34 9.61
N LEU A 188 8.87 3.68 9.83
CA LEU A 188 8.11 4.51 8.89
C LEU A 188 8.72 5.91 8.74
N LYS A 189 9.26 6.48 9.81
CA LYS A 189 10.01 7.74 9.75
C LYS A 189 11.23 7.61 8.84
N MET A 190 12.03 6.57 9.02
CA MET A 190 13.21 6.28 8.20
C MET A 190 12.83 6.08 6.72
N LEU A 191 11.77 5.31 6.42
CA LEU A 191 11.29 5.17 5.05
C LEU A 191 10.89 6.53 4.43
N ASN A 192 10.24 7.40 5.21
CA ASN A 192 9.81 8.71 4.74
C ASN A 192 10.96 9.69 4.47
N GLU A 193 12.18 9.40 4.92
CA GLU A 193 13.38 10.16 4.56
C GLU A 193 13.89 9.82 3.16
N ARG A 194 13.49 8.69 2.58
CA ARG A 194 13.86 8.28 1.22
C ARG A 194 13.12 9.12 0.17
N PRO A 195 13.80 9.56 -0.90
CA PRO A 195 13.20 10.44 -1.91
C PRO A 195 11.91 9.89 -2.54
N ALA A 196 11.86 8.58 -2.85
CA ALA A 196 10.70 7.94 -3.45
C ALA A 196 9.46 7.97 -2.53
N PHE A 197 9.64 7.63 -1.25
CA PHE A 197 8.58 7.65 -0.25
C PHE A 197 8.13 9.08 0.06
N ARG A 198 9.07 10.02 0.18
CA ARG A 198 8.76 11.43 0.39
C ARG A 198 7.90 11.97 -0.75
N LYS A 199 8.36 11.80 -2.01
CA LYS A 199 7.61 12.23 -3.19
C LYS A 199 6.19 11.65 -3.19
N MET A 200 6.05 10.34 -2.99
CA MET A 200 4.75 9.67 -2.93
C MET A 200 3.86 10.25 -1.82
N ASN A 201 4.40 10.48 -0.62
CA ASN A 201 3.63 11.00 0.52
C ASN A 201 3.21 12.46 0.31
N ASP A 202 4.06 13.30 -0.28
CA ASP A 202 3.74 14.69 -0.60
C ASP A 202 2.60 14.76 -1.61
N GLU A 203 2.64 13.96 -2.67
CA GLU A 203 1.60 13.89 -3.68
C GLU A 203 0.29 13.30 -3.12
N ARG A 204 0.37 12.27 -2.27
CA ARG A 204 -0.79 11.71 -1.57
C ARG A 204 -1.45 12.76 -0.68
N LYS A 205 -0.65 13.53 0.07
CA LYS A 205 -1.15 14.60 0.93
C LYS A 205 -1.85 15.67 0.10
N ALA A 206 -1.20 16.18 -0.94
CA ALA A 206 -1.78 17.19 -1.83
C ALA A 206 -3.11 16.73 -2.44
N ALA A 207 -3.19 15.47 -2.90
CA ALA A 207 -4.42 14.89 -3.44
C ALA A 207 -5.52 14.75 -2.38
N THR A 208 -5.16 14.37 -1.15
CA THR A 208 -6.11 14.26 -0.03
C THR A 208 -6.67 15.62 0.34
N ASP A 209 -5.82 16.64 0.44
CA ASP A 209 -6.22 18.01 0.76
C ASP A 209 -7.14 18.59 -0.33
N ALA A 210 -6.82 18.33 -1.61
CA ALA A 210 -7.67 18.73 -2.74
C ALA A 210 -9.06 18.06 -2.71
N MET A 211 -9.12 16.77 -2.38
CA MET A 211 -10.39 16.03 -2.26
C MET A 211 -11.23 16.58 -1.09
N ALA A 212 -10.60 16.88 0.05
CA ALA A 212 -11.29 17.47 1.20
C ALA A 212 -11.87 18.87 0.86
N ALA A 213 -11.08 19.71 0.21
CA ALA A 213 -11.52 21.03 -0.24
C ALA A 213 -12.68 20.96 -1.26
N ALA A 214 -12.64 20.00 -2.18
CA ALA A 214 -13.73 19.78 -3.14
C ALA A 214 -15.02 19.30 -2.47
N LYS A 215 -14.92 18.50 -1.42
CA LYS A 215 -16.08 18.04 -0.63
C LYS A 215 -16.70 19.20 0.16
N ALA A 216 -15.89 20.04 0.78
CA ALA A 216 -16.35 21.20 1.54
C ALA A 216 -17.08 22.26 0.69
N LYS A 217 -16.80 22.34 -0.62
CA LYS A 217 -17.49 23.27 -1.55
C LYS A 217 -18.84 22.75 -2.06
N LYS A 218 -19.14 21.45 -1.85
CA LYS A 218 -20.38 20.81 -2.33
C LYS A 218 -21.42 20.58 -1.22
N GLY A 219 -21.07 20.79 0.03
CA GLY A 219 -21.95 20.75 1.20
C GLY A 219 -22.23 22.16 1.72
#